data_b58fcf277a7e0d5fc751bca49056a259
#
_entry.id   b58fcf277a7e0d5fc751bca49056a259
#
_cell.length_a   1.000
_cell.length_b   1.000
_cell.length_c   1.000
_cell.angle_alpha   90.00
_cell.angle_beta   90.00
_cell.angle_gamma   90.00
#
_symmetry.space_group_name_H-M   'P 1'
#
loop_
_entity.id
_entity.type
_entity.pdbx_description
1 polymer ?
#
loop_
_entity_poly.entity_id
_entity_poly.type
_entity_poly.pdbx_seq_one_letter_code
_entity_poly.pdbx_strand_id
1 'polypeptide(L)'
;YIELDVQLTADDEVVVMHDASAARTTGVDRKISEMTLEEVKQLDAGSSYSAEYAREQVPTLEEVFQLTDGKIRINIELKTTASSVKLAEKVIELIHQYNMEDKCVITSFDYYALKYAKHYDTKIQTGYILSVAYGDYFNMPDIDFFSMNASFLSKRTVDAIHQSGKQVFAWTVNNEVSIKNLTNKGVDNIITDNPVLARETVYSRDT
;
A
#
# COMPACT_ATOMS: atom_id res chain seq x y z
N TYR A 1 0.88 -6.65 8.64
CA TYR A 1 0.34 -5.51 7.90
C TYR A 1 -0.89 -5.92 7.11
N ILE A 2 -1.82 -4.97 6.94
CA ILE A 2 -2.72 -4.93 5.79
C ILE A 2 -2.19 -3.89 4.81
N GLU A 3 -2.36 -4.13 3.52
CA GLU A 3 -2.03 -3.19 2.46
C GLU A 3 -3.34 -2.69 1.84
N LEU A 4 -3.39 -1.40 1.54
CA LEU A 4 -4.54 -0.77 0.90
C LEU A 4 -4.13 0.44 0.07
N ASP A 5 -4.94 0.71 -0.96
CA ASP A 5 -4.75 1.80 -1.90
C ASP A 5 -5.69 2.95 -1.60
N VAL A 6 -5.19 4.17 -1.59
CA VAL A 6 -6.03 5.35 -1.33
C VAL A 6 -6.02 6.36 -2.47
N GLN A 7 -7.14 7.06 -2.61
CA GLN A 7 -7.36 8.14 -3.59
C GLN A 7 -8.16 9.27 -2.96
N LEU A 8 -8.13 10.45 -3.58
CA LEU A 8 -9.01 11.56 -3.22
C LEU A 8 -10.30 11.52 -4.05
N THR A 9 -11.41 11.81 -3.37
CA THR A 9 -12.68 12.16 -4.00
C THR A 9 -12.65 13.59 -4.54
N ALA A 10 -13.71 14.03 -5.22
CA ALA A 10 -13.85 15.40 -5.74
C ALA A 10 -13.88 16.47 -4.62
N ASP A 11 -14.32 16.10 -3.44
CA ASP A 11 -14.39 16.94 -2.24
C ASP A 11 -13.24 16.68 -1.25
N ASP A 12 -12.12 16.08 -1.76
CA ASP A 12 -10.85 15.88 -1.05
C ASP A 12 -10.90 14.92 0.14
N GLU A 13 -11.83 13.99 0.16
CA GLU A 13 -11.88 12.92 1.15
C GLU A 13 -11.04 11.72 0.72
N VAL A 14 -10.38 11.07 1.68
CA VAL A 14 -9.50 9.93 1.40
C VAL A 14 -10.28 8.63 1.46
N VAL A 15 -10.45 7.97 0.31
CA VAL A 15 -11.17 6.69 0.19
C VAL A 15 -10.25 5.56 -0.24
N VAL A 16 -10.62 4.32 0.13
CA VAL A 16 -9.85 3.10 -0.19
C VAL A 16 -10.37 2.51 -1.49
N MET A 17 -9.62 2.71 -2.56
CA MET A 17 -9.93 2.16 -3.88
C MET A 17 -8.67 2.05 -4.73
N HIS A 18 -8.45 0.86 -5.32
CA HIS A 18 -7.29 0.59 -6.17
C HIS A 18 -7.37 1.31 -7.51
N ASP A 19 -8.47 1.13 -8.25
CA ASP A 19 -8.61 1.65 -9.61
C ASP A 19 -9.05 3.12 -9.61
N ALA A 20 -8.58 3.90 -10.57
CA ALA A 20 -9.02 5.28 -10.76
C ALA A 20 -10.52 5.38 -11.09
N SER A 21 -11.09 4.39 -11.81
CA SER A 21 -12.53 4.26 -12.06
C SER A 21 -13.16 3.25 -11.11
N ALA A 22 -14.36 3.52 -10.61
CA ALA A 22 -15.15 2.61 -9.81
C ALA A 22 -15.70 1.40 -10.60
N ALA A 23 -15.55 1.37 -11.93
CA ALA A 23 -16.22 0.42 -12.82
C ALA A 23 -15.99 -1.06 -12.47
N ARG A 24 -14.73 -1.48 -12.28
CA ARG A 24 -14.40 -2.89 -12.04
C ARG A 24 -14.98 -3.41 -10.72
N THR A 25 -14.96 -2.59 -9.70
CA THR A 25 -15.36 -3.00 -8.34
C THR A 25 -16.86 -2.81 -8.11
N THR A 26 -17.47 -1.75 -8.67
CA THR A 26 -18.85 -1.35 -8.33
C THR A 26 -19.81 -1.38 -9.52
N GLY A 27 -19.30 -1.55 -10.73
CA GLY A 27 -20.10 -1.47 -11.98
C GLY A 27 -20.40 -0.05 -12.45
N VAL A 28 -19.98 0.98 -11.72
CA VAL A 28 -20.23 2.40 -12.07
C VAL A 28 -19.00 2.98 -12.76
N ASP A 29 -19.12 3.30 -14.06
CA ASP A 29 -18.01 3.85 -14.84
C ASP A 29 -17.87 5.37 -14.62
N ARG A 30 -17.34 5.71 -13.46
CA ARG A 30 -16.93 7.09 -13.08
C ARG A 30 -15.61 7.03 -12.33
N LYS A 31 -14.81 8.08 -12.48
CA LYS A 31 -13.56 8.19 -11.69
C LYS A 31 -13.88 8.61 -10.26
N ILE A 32 -13.15 8.06 -9.31
CA ILE A 32 -13.25 8.43 -7.89
C ILE A 32 -13.01 9.93 -7.69
N SER A 33 -12.04 10.52 -8.40
CA SER A 33 -11.71 11.96 -8.34
C SER A 33 -12.81 12.88 -8.91
N GLU A 34 -13.84 12.33 -9.56
CA GLU A 34 -15.00 13.07 -10.12
C GLU A 34 -16.27 12.87 -9.28
N MET A 35 -16.18 12.15 -8.16
CA MET A 35 -17.28 11.83 -7.25
C MET A 35 -17.03 12.44 -5.87
N THR A 36 -18.10 12.96 -5.25
CA THR A 36 -18.05 13.34 -3.83
C THR A 36 -18.03 12.10 -2.94
N LEU A 37 -17.63 12.25 -1.67
CA LEU A 37 -17.71 11.15 -0.69
C LEU A 37 -19.13 10.59 -0.59
N GLU A 38 -20.15 11.45 -0.58
CA GLU A 38 -21.56 11.03 -0.56
C GLU A 38 -21.90 10.11 -1.73
N GLU A 39 -21.46 10.46 -2.94
CA GLU A 39 -21.67 9.61 -4.13
C GLU A 39 -20.88 8.30 -4.05
N VAL A 40 -19.64 8.33 -3.58
CA VAL A 40 -18.80 7.12 -3.41
C VAL A 40 -19.42 6.17 -2.40
N LYS A 41 -20.02 6.69 -1.31
CA LYS A 41 -20.69 5.89 -0.28
C LYS A 41 -21.99 5.22 -0.76
N GLN A 42 -22.54 5.58 -1.91
CA GLN A 42 -23.67 4.88 -2.52
C GLN A 42 -23.25 3.67 -3.38
N LEU A 43 -21.94 3.48 -3.62
CA LEU A 43 -21.43 2.39 -4.42
C LEU A 43 -21.42 1.07 -3.64
N ASP A 44 -21.74 -0.02 -4.32
CA ASP A 44 -21.61 -1.38 -3.80
C ASP A 44 -20.25 -1.96 -4.20
N ALA A 45 -19.30 -1.94 -3.30
CA ALA A 45 -17.95 -2.44 -3.52
C ALA A 45 -17.80 -3.95 -3.26
N GLY A 46 -18.76 -4.58 -2.57
CA GLY A 46 -18.65 -5.97 -2.14
C GLY A 46 -19.24 -6.99 -3.11
N SER A 47 -20.32 -6.68 -3.81
CA SER A 47 -21.01 -7.62 -4.70
C SER A 47 -20.11 -8.16 -5.83
N SER A 48 -19.14 -7.40 -6.28
CA SER A 48 -18.18 -7.84 -7.31
C SER A 48 -17.25 -8.96 -6.80
N TYR A 49 -17.05 -9.07 -5.50
CA TYR A 49 -16.25 -10.13 -4.88
C TYR A 49 -17.11 -11.36 -4.54
N SER A 50 -18.21 -11.17 -3.81
CA SER A 50 -19.17 -12.22 -3.46
C SER A 50 -20.52 -11.61 -3.08
N ALA A 51 -21.61 -12.33 -3.37
CA ALA A 51 -22.97 -11.94 -2.96
C ALA A 51 -23.12 -11.79 -1.42
N GLU A 52 -22.26 -12.44 -0.64
CA GLU A 52 -22.21 -12.34 0.81
C GLU A 52 -21.84 -10.91 1.27
N TYR A 53 -21.03 -10.20 0.47
CA TYR A 53 -20.58 -8.84 0.74
C TYR A 53 -21.39 -7.77 -0.02
N ALA A 54 -22.57 -8.15 -0.52
CA ALA A 54 -23.44 -7.19 -1.21
C ALA A 54 -23.76 -6.01 -0.32
N ARG A 55 -23.68 -4.79 -0.86
CA ARG A 55 -23.90 -3.49 -0.22
C ARG A 55 -22.77 -3.04 0.72
N GLU A 56 -21.61 -3.73 0.74
CA GLU A 56 -20.43 -3.17 1.40
C GLU A 56 -20.00 -1.90 0.66
N GLN A 57 -19.86 -0.82 1.41
CA GLN A 57 -19.48 0.48 0.88
C GLN A 57 -17.97 0.59 0.66
N VAL A 58 -17.55 1.48 -0.21
CA VAL A 58 -16.15 1.90 -0.28
C VAL A 58 -15.79 2.59 1.05
N PRO A 59 -14.79 2.08 1.80
CA PRO A 59 -14.43 2.70 3.07
C PRO A 59 -13.59 3.96 2.87
N THR A 60 -13.66 4.89 3.83
CA THR A 60 -12.67 5.94 3.98
C THR A 60 -11.45 5.41 4.73
N LEU A 61 -10.29 6.08 4.61
CA LEU A 61 -9.12 5.74 5.42
C LEU A 61 -9.39 5.94 6.92
N GLU A 62 -10.19 6.92 7.27
CA GLU A 62 -10.64 7.17 8.64
C GLU A 62 -11.41 5.98 9.22
N GLU A 63 -12.37 5.43 8.48
CA GLU A 63 -13.12 4.23 8.88
C GLU A 63 -12.20 3.02 9.07
N VAL A 64 -11.17 2.87 8.23
CA VAL A 64 -10.15 1.82 8.41
C VAL A 64 -9.36 2.02 9.71
N PHE A 65 -8.96 3.24 10.03
CA PHE A 65 -8.25 3.52 11.29
C PHE A 65 -9.12 3.25 12.52
N GLN A 66 -10.39 3.64 12.48
CA GLN A 66 -11.35 3.35 13.54
C GLN A 66 -11.56 1.84 13.72
N LEU A 67 -11.73 1.10 12.63
CA LEU A 67 -11.93 -0.36 12.67
C LEU A 67 -10.69 -1.10 13.20
N THR A 68 -9.51 -0.71 12.75
CA THR A 68 -8.25 -1.38 13.13
C THR A 68 -7.78 -1.03 14.54
N ASP A 69 -8.14 0.16 15.04
CA ASP A 69 -7.88 0.63 16.41
C ASP A 69 -6.40 0.41 16.82
N GLY A 70 -5.47 0.66 15.91
CA GLY A 70 -4.04 0.45 16.11
C GLY A 70 -3.57 -0.99 16.34
N LYS A 71 -4.46 -1.98 16.19
CA LYS A 71 -4.16 -3.41 16.45
C LYS A 71 -3.35 -4.07 15.33
N ILE A 72 -3.36 -3.48 14.14
CA ILE A 72 -2.61 -3.96 12.96
C ILE A 72 -1.84 -2.80 12.32
N ARG A 73 -0.70 -3.11 11.72
CA ARG A 73 0.05 -2.15 10.91
C ARG A 73 -0.56 -2.03 9.52
N ILE A 74 -0.46 -0.87 8.91
CA ILE A 74 -1.06 -0.57 7.61
C ILE A 74 0.01 -0.07 6.65
N ASN A 75 0.05 -0.65 5.45
CA ASN A 75 0.80 -0.13 4.31
C ASN A 75 -0.19 0.62 3.41
N ILE A 76 -0.06 1.94 3.33
CA ILE A 76 -0.96 2.82 2.60
C ILE A 76 -0.30 3.20 1.27
N GLU A 77 -0.82 2.67 0.15
CA GLU A 77 -0.38 3.10 -1.17
C GLU A 77 -1.13 4.37 -1.61
N LEU A 78 -0.36 5.43 -1.82
CA LEU A 78 -0.88 6.64 -2.46
C LEU A 78 -0.96 6.42 -3.97
N LYS A 79 -2.17 6.36 -4.54
CA LYS A 79 -2.35 6.19 -5.99
C LYS A 79 -1.86 7.43 -6.73
N THR A 80 -1.11 7.20 -7.80
CA THR A 80 -0.52 8.26 -8.62
C THR A 80 -1.61 8.98 -9.42
N THR A 81 -1.88 10.23 -9.05
CA THR A 81 -2.82 11.12 -9.70
C THR A 81 -2.21 12.53 -9.82
N ALA A 82 -2.89 13.44 -10.48
CA ALA A 82 -2.47 14.85 -10.54
C ALA A 82 -2.41 15.53 -9.15
N SER A 83 -3.03 14.93 -8.14
CA SER A 83 -3.12 15.42 -6.75
C SER A 83 -2.34 14.57 -5.75
N SER A 84 -1.31 13.82 -6.16
CA SER A 84 -0.57 12.89 -5.30
C SER A 84 0.02 13.56 -4.05
N VAL A 85 0.52 14.78 -4.16
CA VAL A 85 1.07 15.55 -3.02
C VAL A 85 -0.04 15.92 -2.04
N LYS A 86 -1.20 16.37 -2.54
CA LYS A 86 -2.37 16.67 -1.70
C LYS A 86 -2.91 15.41 -1.01
N LEU A 87 -2.91 14.29 -1.72
CA LEU A 87 -3.27 12.99 -1.12
C LEU A 87 -2.30 12.62 0.02
N ALA A 88 -0.98 12.81 -0.18
CA ALA A 88 0.01 12.58 0.87
C ALA A 88 -0.24 13.46 2.09
N GLU A 89 -0.54 14.74 1.91
CA GLU A 89 -0.89 15.68 2.98
C GLU A 89 -2.09 15.17 3.80
N LYS A 90 -3.20 14.87 3.14
CA LYS A 90 -4.42 14.38 3.77
C LYS A 90 -4.23 13.06 4.52
N VAL A 91 -3.47 12.13 3.94
CA VAL A 91 -3.15 10.84 4.59
C VAL A 91 -2.32 11.06 5.86
N ILE A 92 -1.33 11.96 5.83
CA ILE A 92 -0.51 12.25 7.01
C ILE A 92 -1.33 12.94 8.10
N GLU A 93 -2.20 13.89 7.74
CA GLU A 93 -3.13 14.52 8.69
C GLU A 93 -3.97 13.48 9.43
N LEU A 94 -4.53 12.50 8.69
CA LEU A 94 -5.29 11.40 9.29
C LEU A 94 -4.42 10.49 10.16
N ILE A 95 -3.19 10.14 9.73
CA ILE A 95 -2.25 9.35 10.54
C ILE A 95 -2.00 10.02 11.89
N HIS A 96 -1.77 11.34 11.91
CA HIS A 96 -1.54 12.10 13.15
C HIS A 96 -2.82 12.20 13.99
N GLN A 97 -3.97 12.48 13.36
CA GLN A 97 -5.26 12.59 14.05
C GLN A 97 -5.61 11.31 14.82
N TYR A 98 -5.26 10.14 14.25
CA TYR A 98 -5.54 8.82 14.83
C TYR A 98 -4.37 8.22 15.63
N ASN A 99 -3.23 8.94 15.78
CA ASN A 99 -2.00 8.51 16.45
C ASN A 99 -1.49 7.18 15.88
N MET A 100 -1.45 7.08 14.53
CA MET A 100 -1.06 5.88 13.79
C MET A 100 0.37 5.93 13.21
N GLU A 101 1.22 6.89 13.63
CA GLU A 101 2.56 7.12 13.08
C GLU A 101 3.45 5.88 13.15
N ASP A 102 3.42 5.16 14.28
CA ASP A 102 4.18 3.93 14.49
C ASP A 102 3.52 2.68 13.85
N LYS A 103 2.34 2.84 13.27
CA LYS A 103 1.53 1.76 12.69
C LYS A 103 1.44 1.83 11.19
N CYS A 104 1.70 2.97 10.58
CA CYS A 104 1.56 3.17 9.14
C CYS A 104 2.91 3.27 8.46
N VAL A 105 2.97 2.77 7.24
CA VAL A 105 3.98 3.10 6.24
C VAL A 105 3.27 3.62 5.00
N ILE A 106 3.90 4.53 4.27
CA ILE A 106 3.35 5.13 3.05
C ILE A 106 4.13 4.63 1.85
N THR A 107 3.43 4.11 0.85
CA THR A 107 4.03 3.69 -0.42
C THR A 107 3.43 4.45 -1.59
N SER A 108 4.18 4.61 -2.67
CA SER A 108 3.70 5.18 -3.94
C SER A 108 4.65 4.87 -5.09
N PHE A 109 4.12 4.92 -6.32
CA PHE A 109 4.91 5.06 -7.55
C PHE A 109 5.38 6.51 -7.80
N ASP A 110 4.82 7.49 -7.06
CA ASP A 110 5.20 8.89 -7.17
C ASP A 110 6.22 9.28 -6.10
N TYR A 111 7.48 9.42 -6.51
CA TYR A 111 8.54 9.84 -5.61
C TYR A 111 8.30 11.22 -4.96
N TYR A 112 7.66 12.15 -5.67
CA TYR A 112 7.41 13.49 -5.11
C TYR A 112 6.40 13.46 -3.97
N ALA A 113 5.38 12.61 -4.04
CA ALA A 113 4.45 12.39 -2.93
C ALA A 113 5.17 11.80 -1.70
N LEU A 114 6.06 10.81 -1.91
CA LEU A 114 6.87 10.22 -0.83
C LEU A 114 7.85 11.23 -0.22
N LYS A 115 8.51 12.01 -1.06
CA LYS A 115 9.40 13.09 -0.62
C LYS A 115 8.64 14.12 0.22
N TYR A 116 7.44 14.52 -0.21
CA TYR A 116 6.59 15.41 0.57
C TYR A 116 6.24 14.78 1.92
N ALA A 117 5.77 13.52 1.93
CA ALA A 117 5.45 12.80 3.16
C ALA A 117 6.64 12.75 4.13
N LYS A 118 7.83 12.42 3.64
CA LYS A 118 9.05 12.33 4.46
C LYS A 118 9.50 13.68 5.02
N HIS A 119 9.30 14.77 4.27
CA HIS A 119 9.63 16.11 4.75
C HIS A 119 8.60 16.64 5.76
N TYR A 120 7.34 16.23 5.63
CA TYR A 120 6.29 16.61 6.56
C TYR A 120 6.46 15.92 7.93
N ASP A 121 6.73 14.61 7.91
CA ASP A 121 7.06 13.84 9.11
C ASP A 121 8.17 12.82 8.82
N THR A 122 9.36 13.08 9.35
CA THR A 122 10.54 12.23 9.18
C THR A 122 10.42 10.84 9.82
N LYS A 123 9.47 10.64 10.74
CA LYS A 123 9.24 9.37 11.43
C LYS A 123 8.43 8.39 10.58
N ILE A 124 7.56 8.89 9.70
CA ILE A 124 6.77 8.04 8.81
C ILE A 124 7.71 7.33 7.84
N GLN A 125 7.62 6.01 7.78
CA GLN A 125 8.38 5.21 6.83
C GLN A 125 7.77 5.33 5.44
N THR A 126 8.62 5.57 4.45
CA THR A 126 8.24 5.75 3.05
C THR A 126 8.84 4.66 2.17
N GLY A 127 8.02 4.07 1.31
CA GLY A 127 8.41 3.01 0.38
C GLY A 127 8.17 3.39 -1.08
N TYR A 128 9.21 3.30 -1.90
CA TYR A 128 9.07 3.55 -3.33
C TYR A 128 8.69 2.27 -4.06
N ILE A 129 7.56 2.32 -4.79
CA ILE A 129 7.06 1.17 -5.55
C ILE A 129 7.75 1.15 -6.91
N LEU A 130 8.38 0.03 -7.24
CA LEU A 130 9.08 -0.19 -8.50
C LEU A 130 8.57 -1.44 -9.21
N SER A 131 8.05 -1.27 -10.41
CA SER A 131 7.69 -2.41 -11.28
C SER A 131 8.93 -3.10 -11.85
N VAL A 132 10.01 -2.35 -12.10
CA VAL A 132 11.28 -2.84 -12.65
C VAL A 132 12.44 -2.16 -11.96
N ALA A 133 13.45 -2.94 -11.54
CA ALA A 133 14.69 -2.40 -10.97
C ALA A 133 15.68 -2.05 -12.10
N TYR A 134 15.71 -0.80 -12.53
CA TYR A 134 16.67 -0.31 -13.50
C TYR A 134 17.27 1.03 -13.05
N GLY A 135 18.59 1.11 -12.92
CA GLY A 135 19.32 2.34 -12.55
C GLY A 135 19.82 2.35 -11.11
N ASP A 136 20.41 3.48 -10.70
CA ASP A 136 20.98 3.70 -9.36
C ASP A 136 19.94 4.36 -8.42
N TYR A 137 18.84 3.67 -8.17
CA TYR A 137 17.76 4.18 -7.32
C TYR A 137 18.00 3.99 -5.82
N PHE A 138 19.00 3.20 -5.43
CA PHE A 138 19.13 2.78 -4.04
C PHE A 138 19.60 3.89 -3.08
N ASN A 139 20.11 5.00 -3.63
CA ASN A 139 20.61 6.13 -2.84
C ASN A 139 19.59 7.27 -2.61
N MET A 140 18.29 7.02 -2.80
CA MET A 140 17.24 8.03 -2.56
C MET A 140 17.12 8.33 -1.05
N PRO A 141 17.36 9.58 -0.59
CA PRO A 141 17.41 9.89 0.85
C PRO A 141 16.05 9.83 1.55
N ASP A 142 14.96 10.09 0.79
CA ASP A 142 13.60 10.16 1.32
C ASP A 142 12.88 8.81 1.33
N ILE A 143 13.60 7.70 1.06
CA ILE A 143 13.03 6.35 0.93
C ILE A 143 13.65 5.42 1.97
N ASP A 144 12.81 4.76 2.75
CA ASP A 144 13.24 3.79 3.77
C ASP A 144 13.24 2.35 3.24
N PHE A 145 12.36 2.04 2.29
CA PHE A 145 12.29 0.72 1.67
C PHE A 145 11.82 0.78 0.21
N PHE A 146 12.11 -0.28 -0.53
CA PHE A 146 11.59 -0.48 -1.88
C PHE A 146 10.53 -1.58 -1.90
N SER A 147 9.36 -1.26 -2.47
CA SER A 147 8.29 -2.22 -2.72
C SER A 147 8.35 -2.66 -4.17
N MET A 148 8.78 -3.90 -4.43
CA MET A 148 9.19 -4.33 -5.76
C MET A 148 8.40 -5.54 -6.25
N ASN A 149 8.14 -5.58 -7.57
CA ASN A 149 7.58 -6.78 -8.19
C ASN A 149 8.55 -7.97 -7.98
N ALA A 150 8.00 -9.05 -7.42
CA ALA A 150 8.75 -10.25 -7.04
C ALA A 150 9.56 -10.88 -8.19
N SER A 151 9.08 -10.74 -9.44
CA SER A 151 9.74 -11.28 -10.63
C SER A 151 11.10 -10.65 -10.92
N PHE A 152 11.35 -9.45 -10.42
CA PHE A 152 12.61 -8.71 -10.63
C PHE A 152 13.57 -8.78 -9.45
N LEU A 153 13.21 -9.50 -8.36
CA LEU A 153 14.04 -9.62 -7.17
C LEU A 153 15.04 -10.79 -7.28
N SER A 154 16.27 -10.46 -7.62
CA SER A 154 17.40 -11.37 -7.45
C SER A 154 18.03 -11.21 -6.05
N LYS A 155 18.78 -12.22 -5.58
CA LYS A 155 19.58 -12.10 -4.34
C LYS A 155 20.52 -10.89 -4.40
N ARG A 156 21.16 -10.66 -5.55
CA ARG A 156 22.05 -9.51 -5.78
C ARG A 156 21.32 -8.17 -5.63
N THR A 157 20.06 -8.07 -6.12
CA THR A 157 19.23 -6.86 -5.97
C THR A 157 18.91 -6.61 -4.51
N VAL A 158 18.47 -7.63 -3.78
CA VAL A 158 18.16 -7.54 -2.35
C VAL A 158 19.38 -7.09 -1.56
N ASP A 159 20.55 -7.72 -1.80
CA ASP A 159 21.79 -7.36 -1.12
C ASP A 159 22.24 -5.92 -1.40
N ALA A 160 22.08 -5.45 -2.64
CA ALA A 160 22.41 -4.08 -3.00
C ALA A 160 21.54 -3.04 -2.30
N ILE A 161 20.23 -3.34 -2.16
CA ILE A 161 19.31 -2.49 -1.42
C ILE A 161 19.68 -2.48 0.08
N HIS A 162 19.93 -3.63 0.68
CA HIS A 162 20.36 -3.72 2.07
C HIS A 162 21.69 -2.98 2.33
N GLN A 163 22.64 -3.03 1.39
CA GLN A 163 23.89 -2.26 1.48
C GLN A 163 23.67 -0.75 1.48
N SER A 164 22.56 -0.26 0.91
CA SER A 164 22.16 1.14 1.00
C SER A 164 21.41 1.48 2.29
N GLY A 165 21.27 0.53 3.22
CA GLY A 165 20.57 0.70 4.50
C GLY A 165 19.06 0.65 4.41
N LYS A 166 18.48 0.12 3.32
CA LYS A 166 17.04 0.10 3.06
C LYS A 166 16.48 -1.33 3.07
N GLN A 167 15.17 -1.45 3.28
CA GLN A 167 14.44 -2.71 3.26
C GLN A 167 13.84 -3.00 1.88
N VAL A 168 13.44 -4.27 1.67
CA VAL A 168 12.78 -4.76 0.45
C VAL A 168 11.46 -5.43 0.79
N PHE A 169 10.38 -4.92 0.23
CA PHE A 169 9.06 -5.55 0.24
C PHE A 169 8.78 -6.13 -1.16
N ALA A 170 8.25 -7.34 -1.22
CA ALA A 170 7.98 -8.03 -2.48
C ALA A 170 6.48 -8.21 -2.73
N TRP A 171 5.99 -7.84 -3.92
CA TRP A 171 4.58 -7.96 -4.34
C TRP A 171 4.44 -8.56 -5.75
N THR A 172 3.33 -9.18 -6.12
CA THR A 172 2.38 -9.88 -5.26
C THR A 172 2.76 -11.35 -5.26
N VAL A 173 2.85 -12.00 -4.10
CA VAL A 173 3.45 -13.32 -3.95
C VAL A 173 2.45 -14.30 -3.35
N ASN A 174 1.81 -15.14 -4.18
CA ASN A 174 0.64 -15.93 -3.80
C ASN A 174 0.89 -17.46 -3.74
N ASN A 175 2.12 -17.92 -3.92
CA ASN A 175 2.43 -19.34 -3.87
C ASN A 175 3.64 -19.65 -2.98
N GLU A 176 3.60 -20.84 -2.39
CA GLU A 176 4.59 -21.31 -1.41
C GLU A 176 6.02 -21.30 -1.93
N VAL A 177 6.24 -21.71 -3.18
CA VAL A 177 7.58 -21.80 -3.78
C VAL A 177 8.21 -20.40 -3.90
N SER A 178 7.44 -19.43 -4.36
CA SER A 178 7.88 -18.04 -4.48
C SER A 178 8.12 -17.40 -3.12
N ILE A 179 7.26 -17.67 -2.13
CA ILE A 179 7.43 -17.20 -0.74
C ILE A 179 8.75 -17.73 -0.17
N LYS A 180 9.00 -19.05 -0.23
CA LYS A 180 10.25 -19.68 0.22
C LYS A 180 11.48 -19.09 -0.48
N ASN A 181 11.40 -18.92 -1.79
CA ASN A 181 12.50 -18.38 -2.59
C ASN A 181 12.85 -16.93 -2.18
N LEU A 182 11.85 -16.07 -2.02
CA LEU A 182 12.05 -14.66 -1.64
C LEU A 182 12.54 -14.54 -0.18
N THR A 183 12.01 -15.34 0.72
CA THR A 183 12.50 -15.42 2.10
C THR A 183 13.98 -15.84 2.13
N ASN A 184 14.37 -16.82 1.31
CA ASN A 184 15.78 -17.23 1.18
C ASN A 184 16.69 -16.16 0.58
N LYS A 185 16.14 -15.27 -0.24
CA LYS A 185 16.88 -14.10 -0.77
C LYS A 185 17.03 -12.99 0.26
N GLY A 186 16.33 -13.07 1.39
CA GLY A 186 16.39 -12.09 2.48
C GLY A 186 15.43 -10.90 2.29
N VAL A 187 14.31 -11.08 1.56
CA VAL A 187 13.26 -10.06 1.47
C VAL A 187 12.66 -9.81 2.85
N ASP A 188 12.49 -8.55 3.24
CA ASP A 188 12.06 -8.15 4.58
C ASP A 188 10.55 -8.29 4.79
N ASN A 189 9.75 -8.11 3.71
CA ASN A 189 8.30 -8.24 3.77
C ASN A 189 7.74 -8.82 2.46
N ILE A 190 6.63 -9.54 2.57
CA ILE A 190 5.90 -10.14 1.44
C ILE A 190 4.46 -9.62 1.45
N ILE A 191 4.04 -9.04 0.33
CA ILE A 191 2.66 -8.63 0.06
C ILE A 191 1.99 -9.75 -0.73
N THR A 192 0.87 -10.26 -0.19
CA THR A 192 0.19 -11.46 -0.70
C THR A 192 -1.32 -11.36 -0.50
N ASP A 193 -2.08 -11.96 -1.42
CA ASP A 193 -3.54 -12.16 -1.28
C ASP A 193 -3.87 -13.36 -0.37
N ASN A 194 -2.86 -14.18 -0.02
CA ASN A 194 -3.03 -15.35 0.85
C ASN A 194 -2.14 -15.28 2.10
N PRO A 195 -2.50 -14.45 3.09
CA PRO A 195 -1.68 -14.23 4.28
C PRO A 195 -1.53 -15.47 5.17
N VAL A 196 -2.50 -16.38 5.15
CA VAL A 196 -2.43 -17.65 5.90
C VAL A 196 -1.32 -18.52 5.34
N LEU A 197 -1.32 -18.77 4.02
CA LEU A 197 -0.27 -19.53 3.35
C LEU A 197 1.10 -18.90 3.56
N ALA A 198 1.20 -17.57 3.43
CA ALA A 198 2.47 -16.86 3.61
C ALA A 198 3.01 -17.06 5.04
N ARG A 199 2.16 -16.88 6.03
CA ARG A 199 2.53 -17.06 7.44
C ARG A 199 2.99 -18.50 7.73
N GLU A 200 2.24 -19.49 7.30
CA GLU A 200 2.60 -20.90 7.47
C GLU A 200 3.93 -21.20 6.77
N THR A 201 4.13 -20.72 5.55
CA THR A 201 5.35 -20.97 4.79
C THR A 201 6.59 -20.35 5.43
N VAL A 202 6.47 -19.14 5.99
CA VAL A 202 7.61 -18.43 6.60
C VAL A 202 7.95 -19.00 7.97
N TYR A 203 6.95 -19.31 8.81
CA TYR A 203 7.16 -19.70 10.21
C TYR A 203 7.15 -21.20 10.48
N SER A 204 6.74 -22.07 9.55
CA SER A 204 6.80 -23.53 9.71
C SER A 204 8.25 -24.10 9.64
N ARG A 205 9.28 -23.25 9.60
CA ARG A 205 10.69 -23.67 9.59
C ARG A 205 11.26 -23.96 10.97
N ASP A 206 10.51 -23.70 12.04
CA ASP A 206 10.97 -23.81 13.43
C ASP A 206 10.37 -25.00 14.18
N THR A 207 9.85 -26.04 13.44
CA THR A 207 9.38 -27.29 14.03
C THR A 207 10.11 -28.50 13.47
#